data_22cb5ec008e2af1a28aff02df5f1ba9c
#
_entry.id   22cb5ec008e2af1a28aff02df5f1ba9c
#
_cell.length_a   1.000
_cell.length_b   1.000
_cell.length_c   1.000
_cell.angle_alpha   90.00
_cell.angle_beta   90.00
_cell.angle_gamma   90.00
#
_symmetry.space_group_name_H-M   'P 1'
#
loop_
_entity.id
_entity.type
_entity.pdbx_description
1 polymer ?
#
loop_
_entity_poly.entity_id
_entity_poly.type
_entity_poly.pdbx_seq_one_letter_code
_entity_poly.pdbx_strand_id
1 'polypeptide(L)' 'MAMCPECAAELDLGPDIVVAEIVVCPDCGMELEVMSVDPIEVDLAPEVEEDWGE' A
#
# COMPACT_ATOMS: atom_id res chain seq x y z
N MET A 1 10.88 0.76 7.02
CA MET A 1 9.47 0.64 7.31
C MET A 1 8.71 1.72 6.62
N ALA A 2 7.48 1.45 6.30
CA ALA A 2 6.64 2.44 5.62
C ALA A 2 5.58 2.96 6.57
N MET A 3 4.96 4.04 6.21
CA MET A 3 3.91 4.62 7.01
C MET A 3 2.66 4.78 6.18
N CYS A 4 1.54 4.50 6.80
CA CYS A 4 0.25 4.66 6.12
C CYS A 4 -0.02 6.14 5.89
N PRO A 5 -0.34 6.54 4.67
CA PRO A 5 -0.62 7.95 4.42
C PRO A 5 -1.96 8.42 4.98
N GLU A 6 -2.81 7.49 5.40
CA GLU A 6 -4.08 7.88 5.97
C GLU A 6 -4.00 8.05 7.47
N CYS A 7 -3.53 7.05 8.17
CA CYS A 7 -3.51 7.10 9.62
C CYS A 7 -2.09 7.22 10.18
N ALA A 8 -1.10 7.23 9.32
CA ALA A 8 0.30 7.38 9.72
C ALA A 8 0.78 6.26 10.62
N ALA A 9 0.16 5.09 10.53
CA ALA A 9 0.60 3.95 11.31
C ALA A 9 1.82 3.33 10.66
N GLU A 10 2.69 2.79 11.47
CA GLU A 10 3.86 2.14 10.94
C GLU A 10 3.49 0.81 10.33
N LEU A 11 4.01 0.54 9.16
CA LEU A 11 3.72 -0.68 8.44
C LEU A 11 4.98 -1.52 8.40
N ASP A 12 4.84 -2.78 8.80
CA ASP A 12 5.96 -3.69 8.83
C ASP A 12 5.83 -4.59 7.62
N LEU A 13 6.40 -4.17 6.51
CA LEU A 13 6.18 -4.86 5.25
C LEU A 13 7.16 -5.98 5.00
N GLY A 14 8.26 -6.02 5.68
CA GLY A 14 9.18 -7.12 5.52
C GLY A 14 10.05 -7.00 4.28
N PRO A 15 11.03 -7.88 4.14
CA PRO A 15 12.00 -7.78 3.05
C PRO A 15 11.50 -8.36 1.73
N ASP A 16 10.41 -9.12 1.75
CA ASP A 16 9.93 -9.72 0.53
C ASP A 16 9.00 -8.81 -0.26
N ILE A 17 8.78 -7.62 0.21
CA ILE A 17 7.86 -6.71 -0.46
C ILE A 17 8.42 -6.30 -1.82
N VAL A 18 7.55 -6.10 -2.79
CA VAL A 18 7.97 -5.70 -4.12
C VAL A 18 7.18 -4.47 -4.53
N VAL A 19 7.70 -3.79 -5.53
CA VAL A 19 7.02 -2.62 -6.07
C VAL A 19 5.70 -3.04 -6.70
N ALA A 20 4.70 -2.23 -6.52
CA ALA A 20 3.35 -2.45 -7.03
C ALA A 20 2.58 -3.50 -6.25
N GLU A 21 3.11 -3.94 -5.13
CA GLU A 21 2.38 -4.89 -4.31
C GLU A 21 1.33 -4.15 -3.50
N ILE A 22 0.18 -4.77 -3.32
CA ILE A 22 -0.90 -4.16 -2.55
C ILE A 22 -0.86 -4.69 -1.13
N VAL A 23 -0.83 -3.79 -0.17
CA VAL A 23 -0.85 -4.17 1.23
C VAL A 23 -2.02 -3.45 1.89
N VAL A 24 -2.49 -4.00 2.98
CA VAL A 24 -3.61 -3.42 3.69
C VAL A 24 -3.13 -2.95 5.05
N CYS A 25 -3.43 -1.70 5.36
CA CYS A 25 -3.08 -1.16 6.65
C CYS A 25 -3.93 -1.82 7.73
N PRO A 26 -3.33 -2.39 8.76
CA PRO A 26 -4.12 -3.05 9.79
C PRO A 26 -4.82 -2.06 10.72
N ASP A 27 -4.46 -0.80 10.64
CA ASP A 27 -5.02 0.18 11.53
C ASP A 27 -6.26 0.81 10.94
N CYS A 28 -6.19 1.32 9.75
CA CYS A 28 -7.34 1.95 9.13
C CYS A 28 -7.97 1.08 8.04
N GLY A 29 -7.33 0.00 7.66
CA GLY A 29 -7.91 -0.91 6.67
C GLY A 29 -7.83 -0.43 5.25
N MET A 30 -7.05 0.61 4.98
CA MET A 30 -6.93 1.11 3.61
C MET A 30 -5.97 0.26 2.82
N GLU A 31 -6.26 0.11 1.54
CA GLU A 31 -5.38 -0.60 0.64
C GLU A 31 -4.29 0.35 0.18
N LEU A 32 -3.07 -0.09 0.25
CA LEU A 32 -1.92 0.73 -0.12
C LEU A 32 -1.11 0.01 -1.17
N GLU A 33 -0.49 0.79 -2.04
CA GLU A 33 0.32 0.24 -3.10
C GLU A 33 1.77 0.61 -2.83
N VAL A 34 2.65 -0.37 -2.96
CA VAL A 34 4.07 -0.12 -2.75
C VAL A 34 4.60 0.61 -3.96
N MET A 35 5.09 1.81 -3.76
CA MET A 35 5.62 2.62 -4.85
C MET A 35 7.11 2.40 -5.01
N SER A 36 7.80 2.11 -3.94
CA SER A 36 9.24 1.94 -3.99
C SER A 36 9.65 1.02 -2.84
N VAL A 37 10.74 0.31 -3.02
CA VAL A 37 11.21 -0.58 -1.97
C VAL A 37 12.58 -0.19 -1.43
N ASP A 38 13.20 0.81 -2.03
CA ASP A 38 14.52 1.20 -1.55
C ASP A 38 14.77 2.68 -1.86
N PRO A 39 14.34 3.58 -1.00
CA PRO A 39 13.65 3.32 0.25
C PRO A 39 12.22 2.88 0.05
N ILE A 40 11.67 2.23 1.04
CA ILE A 40 10.34 1.70 0.91
C ILE A 40 9.32 2.82 1.06
N GLU A 41 8.40 2.90 0.15
CA GLU A 41 7.37 3.93 0.17
C GLU A 41 6.08 3.34 -0.34
N VAL A 42 4.99 3.74 0.27
CA VAL A 42 3.66 3.28 -0.14
C VAL A 42 2.75 4.49 -0.31
N ASP A 43 1.69 4.30 -1.05
CA ASP A 43 0.70 5.34 -1.26
C ASP A 43 -0.65 4.66 -1.30
N LEU A 44 -1.70 5.45 -1.36
CA LEU A 44 -3.04 4.89 -1.44
C LEU A 44 -3.18 4.14 -2.75
N ALA A 45 -3.64 2.91 -2.67
CA ALA A 45 -3.86 2.13 -3.88
C ALA A 45 -5.02 2.73 -4.67
N PRO A 46 -4.96 2.65 -5.98
CA PRO A 46 -6.07 3.18 -6.77
C PRO A 46 -7.30 2.33 -6.56
N GLU A 47 -8.49 3.05 -6.55
CA GLU A 47 -9.67 2.33 -6.37
C GLU A 47 -10.02 1.69 -7.64
N VAL A 48 -9.99 0.48 -7.81
CA VAL A 48 -10.30 -0.16 -9.02
C VAL A 48 -11.72 -0.43 -9.14
N GLU A 49 -12.33 0.16 -10.01
CA GLU A 49 -13.64 -0.05 -10.14
C GLU A 49 -13.81 -0.95 -11.10
N GLU A 50 -13.74 -1.63 -11.38
CA GLU A 50 -13.85 -2.46 -12.24
C GLU A 50 -14.70 -2.55 -13.03
N ASP A 51 -15.04 -2.17 -13.57
CA ASP A 51 -15.88 -2.19 -14.26
C ASP A 51 -15.70 -2.39 -15.41
N TRP A 52 -15.58 -2.63 -15.88
CA TRP A 52 -15.43 -2.82 -16.83
C TRP A 52 -16.06 -3.25 -17.60
N GLY A 53 -16.47 -3.10 -17.81
CA GLY A 53 -17.13 -3.38 -18.46
C GLY A 53 -17.06 -3.50 -19.42
N GLU A 54 -17.04 -3.38 -19.66
CA GLU A 54 -17.17 -3.41 -20.27
C GLU A 54 -17.29 -3.54 -20.56
#